data_a4faa2ad69a01a0acdaf9118fc203325
#
_entry.id   a4faa2ad69a01a0acdaf9118fc203325
#
_cell.length_a   1.000
_cell.length_b   1.000
_cell.length_c   1.000
_cell.angle_alpha   90.00
_cell.angle_beta   90.00
_cell.angle_gamma   90.00
#
_symmetry.space_group_name_H-M   'P 1'
#
loop_
_entity.id
_entity.type
_entity.pdbx_description
1 polymer ?
#
loop_
_entity_poly.entity_id
_entity_poly.type
_entity_poly.pdbx_seq_one_letter_code
_entity_poly.pdbx_strand_id
1 'polypeptide(L)'
;MQLDSSIAAIVTGGASGLGEATARRLASHGVRVALFDLDEARGTRVAGDIGGLFCKTDVTSEASVADALKAARSRHGIERIAVNCAGIAPGKRIVLKNRETGALAPQDLASFSKVVSVNLIGTFNVLAQSAAGMAGLEPLDEDGSRGVIVNTASVAAEDGQVGQAAYAASKGAVKALTLPAARDLSQYGIRVVAILPGIFHTPMFDSIAEDFRKTLAAAVPFPQRLGRPDEYAHLVEFICRNGMLNGETIRLDGAIRMAPR
;
A
#
# COMPACT_ATOMS: atom_id res chain seq x y z
N MET A 1 -16.38 -2.69 -10.73
CA MET A 1 -15.90 -3.31 -11.99
C MET A 1 -15.86 -4.83 -11.86
N GLN A 2 -16.03 -5.56 -12.95
CA GLN A 2 -15.76 -6.99 -13.02
C GLN A 2 -14.25 -7.23 -13.09
N LEU A 3 -13.75 -8.26 -12.40
CA LEU A 3 -12.33 -8.63 -12.44
C LEU A 3 -12.17 -9.82 -13.40
N ASP A 4 -11.47 -9.59 -14.50
CA ASP A 4 -11.18 -10.58 -15.53
C ASP A 4 -9.93 -10.19 -16.35
N SER A 5 -9.67 -10.91 -17.44
CA SER A 5 -8.50 -10.69 -18.28
C SER A 5 -8.52 -9.40 -19.12
N SER A 6 -9.61 -8.65 -19.14
CA SER A 6 -9.67 -7.33 -19.78
C SER A 6 -9.06 -6.22 -18.89
N ILE A 7 -8.95 -6.48 -17.59
CA ILE A 7 -8.45 -5.54 -16.59
C ILE A 7 -6.93 -5.68 -16.42
N ALA A 8 -6.24 -4.55 -16.42
CA ALA A 8 -4.84 -4.44 -16.02
C ALA A 8 -4.74 -3.80 -14.63
N ALA A 9 -3.77 -4.24 -13.83
CA ALA A 9 -3.48 -3.73 -12.50
C ALA A 9 -1.98 -3.51 -12.29
N ILE A 10 -1.64 -2.51 -11.48
CA ILE A 10 -0.31 -2.35 -10.91
C ILE A 10 -0.37 -2.48 -9.39
N VAL A 11 0.65 -3.10 -8.80
CA VAL A 11 0.77 -3.25 -7.35
C VAL A 11 2.18 -2.86 -6.93
N THR A 12 2.32 -1.77 -6.18
CA THR A 12 3.62 -1.39 -5.59
C THR A 12 3.88 -2.17 -4.30
N GLY A 13 5.15 -2.43 -3.98
CA GLY A 13 5.48 -3.35 -2.89
C GLY A 13 5.02 -4.79 -3.19
N GLY A 14 4.91 -5.13 -4.49
CA GLY A 14 4.32 -6.37 -4.97
C GLY A 14 5.17 -7.62 -4.78
N ALA A 15 6.43 -7.48 -4.38
CA ALA A 15 7.35 -8.60 -4.20
C ALA A 15 7.14 -9.36 -2.88
N SER A 16 6.35 -8.83 -1.93
CA SER A 16 6.15 -9.47 -0.64
C SER A 16 4.87 -9.01 0.09
N GLY A 17 4.50 -9.72 1.15
CA GLY A 17 3.50 -9.31 2.15
C GLY A 17 2.12 -8.97 1.55
N LEU A 18 1.60 -7.79 1.89
CA LEU A 18 0.27 -7.34 1.47
C LEU A 18 0.19 -7.14 -0.05
N GLY A 19 1.26 -6.60 -0.66
CA GLY A 19 1.33 -6.39 -2.10
C GLY A 19 1.36 -7.70 -2.88
N GLU A 20 2.19 -8.66 -2.46
CA GLU A 20 2.23 -10.00 -3.08
C GLU A 20 0.88 -10.71 -2.99
N ALA A 21 0.25 -10.72 -1.81
CA ALA A 21 -1.05 -11.35 -1.63
C ALA A 21 -2.12 -10.69 -2.53
N THR A 22 -2.09 -9.36 -2.65
CA THR A 22 -2.97 -8.60 -3.53
C THR A 22 -2.75 -8.97 -5.00
N ALA A 23 -1.49 -9.01 -5.44
CA ALA A 23 -1.15 -9.38 -6.81
C ALA A 23 -1.63 -10.79 -7.16
N ARG A 24 -1.37 -11.76 -6.29
CA ARG A 24 -1.83 -13.15 -6.47
C ARG A 24 -3.36 -13.25 -6.52
N ARG A 25 -4.06 -12.52 -5.66
CA ARG A 25 -5.53 -12.52 -5.65
C ARG A 25 -6.12 -11.88 -6.91
N LEU A 26 -5.62 -10.75 -7.35
CA LEU A 26 -6.08 -10.13 -8.60
C LEU A 26 -5.80 -11.05 -9.81
N ALA A 27 -4.61 -11.64 -9.87
CA ALA A 27 -4.25 -12.58 -10.94
C ALA A 27 -5.14 -13.84 -10.94
N SER A 28 -5.58 -14.35 -9.78
CA SER A 28 -6.48 -15.51 -9.71
C SER A 28 -7.85 -15.24 -10.32
N HIS A 29 -8.25 -13.99 -10.52
CA HIS A 29 -9.43 -13.57 -11.27
C HIS A 29 -9.14 -13.29 -12.75
N GLY A 30 -7.90 -13.55 -13.21
CA GLY A 30 -7.50 -13.30 -14.59
C GLY A 30 -6.97 -11.87 -14.84
N VAL A 31 -6.94 -10.99 -13.85
CA VAL A 31 -6.40 -9.62 -13.98
C VAL A 31 -4.92 -9.68 -14.37
N ARG A 32 -4.53 -8.89 -15.36
CA ARG A 32 -3.14 -8.78 -15.81
C ARG A 32 -2.37 -7.85 -14.87
N VAL A 33 -1.48 -8.41 -14.03
CA VAL A 33 -0.84 -7.69 -12.93
C VAL A 33 0.61 -7.35 -13.26
N ALA A 34 1.02 -6.11 -13.04
CA ALA A 34 2.42 -5.70 -12.99
C ALA A 34 2.81 -5.36 -11.55
N LEU A 35 3.96 -5.89 -11.11
CA LEU A 35 4.54 -5.71 -9.79
C LEU A 35 5.61 -4.64 -9.84
N PHE A 36 5.52 -3.62 -9.00
CA PHE A 36 6.51 -2.56 -8.85
C PHE A 36 7.18 -2.71 -7.49
N ASP A 37 8.48 -3.05 -7.47
CA ASP A 37 9.23 -3.25 -6.24
C ASP A 37 10.73 -3.01 -6.47
N LEU A 38 11.47 -2.83 -5.39
CA LEU A 38 12.94 -2.77 -5.43
C LEU A 38 13.58 -4.17 -5.39
N ASP A 39 12.90 -5.16 -4.80
CA ASP A 39 13.39 -6.55 -4.68
C ASP A 39 13.18 -7.33 -5.99
N GLU A 40 14.19 -7.28 -6.84
CA GLU A 40 14.16 -7.91 -8.15
C GLU A 40 14.03 -9.44 -8.08
N ALA A 41 14.71 -10.07 -7.13
CA ALA A 41 14.71 -11.53 -7.00
C ALA A 41 13.32 -12.05 -6.61
N ARG A 42 12.72 -11.47 -5.57
CA ARG A 42 11.36 -11.84 -5.14
C ARG A 42 10.32 -11.42 -6.17
N GLY A 43 10.41 -10.20 -6.68
CA GLY A 43 9.45 -9.67 -7.63
C GLY A 43 9.38 -10.48 -8.92
N THR A 44 10.52 -10.88 -9.48
CA THR A 44 10.57 -11.73 -10.67
C THR A 44 9.94 -13.11 -10.41
N ARG A 45 10.22 -13.70 -9.23
CA ARG A 45 9.62 -14.99 -8.84
C ARG A 45 8.09 -14.87 -8.75
N VAL A 46 7.58 -13.86 -8.01
CA VAL A 46 6.13 -13.66 -7.84
C VAL A 46 5.46 -13.39 -9.18
N ALA A 47 6.06 -12.56 -10.04
CA ALA A 47 5.56 -12.29 -11.38
C ALA A 47 5.49 -13.58 -12.23
N GLY A 48 6.52 -14.41 -12.17
CA GLY A 48 6.54 -15.73 -12.84
C GLY A 48 5.41 -16.64 -12.38
N ASP A 49 5.19 -16.73 -11.06
CA ASP A 49 4.14 -17.57 -10.46
C ASP A 49 2.73 -17.18 -10.92
N ILE A 50 2.47 -15.89 -11.15
CA ILE A 50 1.14 -15.36 -11.50
C ILE A 50 0.96 -15.05 -13.00
N GLY A 51 1.98 -15.31 -13.83
CA GLY A 51 1.97 -14.91 -15.23
C GLY A 51 1.95 -13.39 -15.45
N GLY A 52 2.42 -12.62 -14.46
CA GLY A 52 2.46 -11.16 -14.44
C GLY A 52 3.76 -10.58 -15.02
N LEU A 53 3.96 -9.29 -14.79
CA LEU A 53 5.17 -8.56 -15.13
C LEU A 53 5.83 -8.01 -13.87
N PHE A 54 7.16 -8.11 -13.76
CA PHE A 54 7.93 -7.40 -12.75
C PHE A 54 8.62 -6.18 -13.36
N CYS A 55 8.52 -5.04 -12.68
CA CYS A 55 9.25 -3.81 -13.00
C CYS A 55 10.01 -3.35 -11.75
N LYS A 56 11.33 -3.31 -11.79
CA LYS A 56 12.14 -2.74 -10.71
C LYS A 56 11.85 -1.25 -10.59
N THR A 57 11.27 -0.83 -9.46
CA THR A 57 10.71 0.51 -9.33
C THR A 57 11.04 1.12 -7.98
N ASP A 58 11.65 2.30 -7.99
CA ASP A 58 11.72 3.19 -6.83
C ASP A 58 10.55 4.16 -6.89
N VAL A 59 9.57 3.99 -6.02
CA VAL A 59 8.36 4.85 -5.98
C VAL A 59 8.67 6.31 -5.66
N THR A 60 9.84 6.61 -5.07
CA THR A 60 10.26 7.99 -4.77
C THR A 60 10.81 8.72 -6.00
N SER A 61 11.10 8.00 -7.09
CA SER A 61 11.58 8.55 -8.35
C SER A 61 10.46 8.65 -9.38
N GLU A 62 10.16 9.86 -9.81
CA GLU A 62 9.14 10.12 -10.84
C GLU A 62 9.46 9.38 -12.14
N ALA A 63 10.72 9.44 -12.59
CA ALA A 63 11.18 8.76 -13.80
C ALA A 63 11.07 7.22 -13.67
N SER A 64 11.46 6.65 -12.51
CA SER A 64 11.36 5.21 -12.28
C SER A 64 9.91 4.71 -12.35
N VAL A 65 8.97 5.46 -11.80
CA VAL A 65 7.53 5.14 -11.88
C VAL A 65 7.02 5.28 -13.32
N ALA A 66 7.42 6.34 -14.03
CA ALA A 66 7.03 6.56 -15.43
C ALA A 66 7.51 5.41 -16.34
N ASP A 67 8.76 4.99 -16.19
CA ASP A 67 9.35 3.89 -16.98
C ASP A 67 8.66 2.55 -16.66
N ALA A 68 8.38 2.28 -15.40
CA ALA A 68 7.66 1.09 -14.97
C ALA A 68 6.22 1.06 -15.51
N LEU A 69 5.48 2.17 -15.44
CA LEU A 69 4.15 2.29 -16.03
C LEU A 69 4.19 2.11 -17.55
N LYS A 70 5.18 2.70 -18.24
CA LYS A 70 5.35 2.51 -19.69
C LYS A 70 5.53 1.03 -20.04
N ALA A 71 6.38 0.31 -19.32
CA ALA A 71 6.60 -1.12 -19.51
C ALA A 71 5.34 -1.94 -19.23
N ALA A 72 4.64 -1.66 -18.10
CA ALA A 72 3.41 -2.34 -17.73
C ALA A 72 2.29 -2.12 -18.76
N ARG A 73 2.10 -0.88 -19.21
CA ARG A 73 1.11 -0.49 -20.22
C ARG A 73 1.38 -1.10 -21.59
N SER A 74 2.66 -1.21 -21.98
CA SER A 74 3.07 -1.89 -23.22
C SER A 74 2.71 -3.39 -23.19
N ARG A 75 2.78 -4.04 -22.04
CA ARG A 75 2.54 -5.47 -21.86
C ARG A 75 1.08 -5.82 -21.60
N HIS A 76 0.39 -5.02 -20.78
CA HIS A 76 -0.92 -5.32 -20.23
C HIS A 76 -2.02 -4.33 -20.63
N GLY A 77 -1.68 -3.23 -21.27
CA GLY A 77 -2.58 -2.09 -21.45
C GLY A 77 -2.59 -1.18 -20.23
N ILE A 78 -3.29 -0.05 -20.34
CA ILE A 78 -3.38 0.93 -19.25
C ILE A 78 -4.12 0.29 -18.06
N GLU A 79 -3.55 0.44 -16.88
CA GLU A 79 -4.12 -0.05 -15.63
C GLU A 79 -5.45 0.60 -15.31
N ARG A 80 -6.38 -0.20 -14.77
CA ARG A 80 -7.65 0.25 -14.17
C ARG A 80 -7.65 0.08 -12.65
N ILE A 81 -6.65 -0.61 -12.14
CA ILE A 81 -6.45 -0.81 -10.70
C ILE A 81 -5.01 -0.44 -10.38
N ALA A 82 -4.82 0.45 -9.42
CA ALA A 82 -3.51 0.74 -8.83
C ALA A 82 -3.57 0.51 -7.33
N VAL A 83 -2.70 -0.37 -6.80
CA VAL A 83 -2.64 -0.67 -5.37
C VAL A 83 -1.28 -0.28 -4.82
N ASN A 84 -1.26 0.70 -3.92
CA ASN A 84 -0.07 1.23 -3.29
C ASN A 84 0.22 0.51 -1.98
N CYS A 85 1.09 -0.53 -2.01
CA CYS A 85 1.55 -1.25 -0.82
C CYS A 85 3.02 -0.96 -0.48
N ALA A 86 3.78 -0.28 -1.34
CA ALA A 86 5.16 0.08 -1.03
C ALA A 86 5.24 0.98 0.21
N GLY A 87 6.10 0.64 1.15
CA GLY A 87 6.27 1.42 2.37
C GLY A 87 7.32 0.83 3.30
N ILE A 88 7.82 1.68 4.20
CA ILE A 88 8.80 1.32 5.24
C ILE A 88 8.31 1.81 6.60
N ALA A 89 8.68 1.10 7.67
CA ALA A 89 8.26 1.38 9.04
C ALA A 89 9.43 1.33 10.05
N PRO A 90 10.54 2.06 9.85
CA PRO A 90 11.60 2.10 10.82
C PRO A 90 11.11 2.83 12.09
N GLY A 91 11.29 2.19 13.26
CA GLY A 91 11.02 2.80 14.55
C GLY A 91 12.18 3.70 14.99
N LYS A 92 11.91 4.99 15.27
CA LYS A 92 12.91 5.93 15.79
C LYS A 92 12.25 6.99 16.69
N ARG A 93 12.77 7.15 17.93
CA ARG A 93 12.25 8.14 18.86
C ARG A 93 12.68 9.56 18.44
N ILE A 94 11.87 10.55 18.75
CA ILE A 94 12.16 11.98 18.49
C ILE A 94 13.42 12.42 19.21
N VAL A 95 13.63 11.94 20.46
CA VAL A 95 14.86 12.16 21.21
C VAL A 95 15.53 10.82 21.44
N LEU A 96 16.78 10.72 21.06
CA LEU A 96 17.65 9.55 21.22
C LEU A 96 18.57 9.76 22.41
N LYS A 97 18.74 8.72 23.22
CA LYS A 97 19.73 8.70 24.30
C LYS A 97 20.85 7.73 23.94
N ASN A 98 22.06 8.23 23.85
CA ASN A 98 23.24 7.39 23.71
C ASN A 98 23.36 6.49 24.96
N ARG A 99 23.48 5.18 24.78
CA ARG A 99 23.49 4.22 25.89
C ARG A 99 24.77 4.26 26.71
N GLU A 100 25.90 4.66 26.09
CA GLU A 100 27.23 4.69 26.73
C GLU A 100 27.48 6.03 27.46
N THR A 101 27.18 7.14 26.77
CA THR A 101 27.49 8.48 27.28
C THR A 101 26.32 9.15 28.00
N GLY A 102 25.10 8.63 27.84
CA GLY A 102 23.88 9.28 28.33
C GLY A 102 23.47 10.52 27.55
N ALA A 103 24.23 10.95 26.56
CA ALA A 103 23.96 12.16 25.78
C ALA A 103 22.63 12.07 25.03
N LEU A 104 21.89 13.17 25.00
CA LEU A 104 20.62 13.28 24.26
C LEU A 104 20.87 13.97 22.91
N ALA A 105 20.25 13.44 21.87
CA ALA A 105 20.29 13.98 20.52
C ALA A 105 18.90 13.92 19.87
N PRO A 106 18.55 14.90 19.00
CA PRO A 106 17.33 14.80 18.21
C PRO A 106 17.41 13.64 17.20
N GLN A 107 16.25 13.14 16.76
CA GLN A 107 16.19 12.32 15.56
C GLN A 107 16.72 13.12 14.37
N ASP A 108 17.56 12.51 13.54
CA ASP A 108 18.01 13.14 12.29
C ASP A 108 16.86 13.30 11.29
N LEU A 109 16.83 14.44 10.61
CA LEU A 109 15.80 14.78 9.64
C LEU A 109 15.83 13.86 8.41
N ALA A 110 16.99 13.35 8.03
CA ALA A 110 17.13 12.45 6.88
C ALA A 110 16.33 11.14 7.07
N SER A 111 16.40 10.54 8.28
CA SER A 111 15.59 9.36 8.62
C SER A 111 14.09 9.64 8.57
N PHE A 112 13.66 10.80 9.09
CA PHE A 112 12.26 11.21 9.01
C PHE A 112 11.82 11.41 7.55
N SER A 113 12.58 12.18 6.78
CA SER A 113 12.31 12.49 5.38
C SER A 113 12.24 11.22 4.52
N LYS A 114 13.12 10.24 4.77
CA LYS A 114 13.10 8.96 4.04
C LYS A 114 11.76 8.24 4.18
N VAL A 115 11.21 8.18 5.40
CA VAL A 115 9.90 7.53 5.64
C VAL A 115 8.79 8.28 4.92
N VAL A 116 8.78 9.60 4.99
CA VAL A 116 7.79 10.45 4.30
C VAL A 116 7.92 10.30 2.79
N SER A 117 9.15 10.30 2.26
CA SER A 117 9.39 10.16 0.82
C SER A 117 8.85 8.84 0.28
N VAL A 118 9.15 7.71 0.95
CA VAL A 118 8.66 6.42 0.47
C VAL A 118 7.15 6.29 0.65
N ASN A 119 6.64 6.54 1.87
CA ASN A 119 5.28 6.19 2.22
C ASN A 119 4.23 7.17 1.67
N LEU A 120 4.56 8.46 1.62
CA LEU A 120 3.63 9.51 1.17
C LEU A 120 3.93 9.96 -0.25
N ILE A 121 5.15 10.47 -0.50
CA ILE A 121 5.48 11.01 -1.82
C ILE A 121 5.48 9.90 -2.87
N GLY A 122 5.99 8.71 -2.54
CA GLY A 122 5.93 7.54 -3.42
C GLY A 122 4.50 7.10 -3.73
N THR A 123 3.62 7.08 -2.71
CA THR A 123 2.19 6.79 -2.91
C THR A 123 1.54 7.83 -3.83
N PHE A 124 1.79 9.12 -3.60
CA PHE A 124 1.24 10.19 -4.44
C PHE A 124 1.77 10.15 -5.87
N ASN A 125 3.07 9.89 -6.04
CA ASN A 125 3.71 9.77 -7.36
C ASN A 125 3.03 8.69 -8.22
N VAL A 126 2.85 7.49 -7.67
CA VAL A 126 2.17 6.38 -8.36
C VAL A 126 0.69 6.70 -8.59
N LEU A 127 -0.01 7.26 -7.58
CA LEU A 127 -1.41 7.67 -7.70
C LEU A 127 -1.60 8.65 -8.86
N ALA A 128 -0.82 9.72 -8.91
CA ALA A 128 -0.96 10.79 -9.91
C ALA A 128 -0.69 10.27 -11.33
N GLN A 129 0.40 9.50 -11.52
CA GLN A 129 0.76 8.98 -12.83
C GLN A 129 -0.22 7.89 -13.33
N SER A 130 -0.73 7.04 -12.42
CA SER A 130 -1.78 6.07 -12.76
C SER A 130 -3.10 6.76 -13.09
N ALA A 131 -3.51 7.73 -12.28
CA ALA A 131 -4.74 8.49 -12.52
C ALA A 131 -4.71 9.19 -13.89
N ALA A 132 -3.58 9.79 -14.26
CA ALA A 132 -3.42 10.42 -15.58
C ALA A 132 -3.62 9.43 -16.75
N GLY A 133 -3.15 8.19 -16.60
CA GLY A 133 -3.41 7.14 -17.58
C GLY A 133 -4.86 6.69 -17.61
N MET A 134 -5.44 6.43 -16.42
CA MET A 134 -6.82 5.98 -16.29
C MET A 134 -7.84 7.00 -16.84
N ALA A 135 -7.57 8.30 -16.67
CA ALA A 135 -8.46 9.38 -17.10
C ALA A 135 -8.73 9.37 -18.60
N GLY A 136 -7.80 8.88 -19.41
CA GLY A 136 -7.93 8.77 -20.86
C GLY A 136 -8.62 7.51 -21.35
N LEU A 137 -9.04 6.60 -20.45
CA LEU A 137 -9.68 5.34 -20.83
C LEU A 137 -11.18 5.55 -21.11
N GLU A 138 -11.74 4.69 -21.95
CA GLU A 138 -13.19 4.57 -22.08
C GLU A 138 -13.81 4.06 -20.78
N PRO A 139 -15.02 4.54 -20.41
CA PRO A 139 -15.74 4.02 -19.26
C PRO A 139 -16.00 2.52 -19.35
N LEU A 140 -16.06 1.85 -18.21
CA LEU A 140 -16.39 0.42 -18.09
C LEU A 140 -17.89 0.16 -17.98
N ASP A 141 -18.65 1.14 -17.56
CA ASP A 141 -20.06 1.03 -17.22
C ASP A 141 -20.79 2.37 -17.42
N GLU A 142 -22.12 2.34 -17.24
CA GLU A 142 -23.01 3.51 -17.37
C GLU A 142 -22.76 4.62 -16.33
N ASP A 143 -22.12 4.26 -15.18
CA ASP A 143 -21.71 5.22 -14.16
C ASP A 143 -20.44 5.99 -14.55
N GLY A 144 -19.82 5.64 -15.67
CA GLY A 144 -18.63 6.29 -16.18
C GLY A 144 -17.35 5.84 -15.50
N SER A 145 -17.34 4.67 -14.83
CA SER A 145 -16.18 4.14 -14.09
C SER A 145 -14.99 3.88 -15.01
N ARG A 146 -13.80 4.42 -14.66
CA ARG A 146 -12.56 4.17 -15.41
C ARG A 146 -11.51 3.42 -14.61
N GLY A 147 -11.51 3.57 -13.28
CA GLY A 147 -10.51 2.90 -12.46
C GLY A 147 -10.71 3.08 -10.96
N VAL A 148 -9.83 2.43 -10.19
CA VAL A 148 -9.75 2.55 -8.74
C VAL A 148 -8.31 2.53 -8.27
N ILE A 149 -8.00 3.39 -7.32
CA ILE A 149 -6.71 3.47 -6.63
C ILE A 149 -6.93 3.11 -5.17
N VAL A 150 -6.19 2.11 -4.69
CA VAL A 150 -6.24 1.66 -3.29
C VAL A 150 -4.90 1.96 -2.63
N ASN A 151 -4.92 2.81 -1.62
CA ASN A 151 -3.73 3.20 -0.86
C ASN A 151 -3.63 2.43 0.46
N THR A 152 -2.42 2.06 0.86
CA THR A 152 -2.15 1.43 2.16
C THR A 152 -1.72 2.50 3.17
N ALA A 153 -2.63 2.90 4.03
CA ALA A 153 -2.33 3.70 5.22
C ALA A 153 -1.86 2.76 6.37
N SER A 154 -2.31 2.98 7.58
CA SER A 154 -2.07 2.11 8.75
C SER A 154 -2.96 2.56 9.90
N VAL A 155 -3.29 1.67 10.84
CA VAL A 155 -3.86 2.07 12.14
C VAL A 155 -2.96 3.04 12.90
N ALA A 156 -1.64 3.04 12.65
CA ALA A 156 -0.71 4.01 13.20
C ALA A 156 -1.00 5.46 12.79
N ALA A 157 -1.81 5.70 11.76
CA ALA A 157 -2.32 7.01 11.40
C ALA A 157 -3.21 7.62 12.50
N GLU A 158 -3.80 6.79 13.34
CA GLU A 158 -4.71 7.14 14.45
C GLU A 158 -4.11 6.77 15.81
N ASP A 159 -3.51 5.58 15.91
CA ASP A 159 -3.05 4.95 17.14
C ASP A 159 -1.51 4.89 17.19
N GLY A 160 -0.79 5.92 16.73
CA GLY A 160 0.68 5.93 16.65
C GLY A 160 1.37 5.66 17.98
N GLN A 161 2.38 4.79 17.97
CA GLN A 161 3.14 4.36 19.13
C GLN A 161 4.45 5.14 19.30
N VAL A 162 5.08 4.98 20.45
CA VAL A 162 6.44 5.51 20.72
C VAL A 162 7.42 5.03 19.65
N GLY A 163 8.13 5.96 19.03
CA GLY A 163 9.07 5.68 17.94
C GLY A 163 8.46 5.69 16.55
N GLN A 164 7.17 5.91 16.40
CA GLN A 164 6.48 5.89 15.10
C GLN A 164 6.18 7.28 14.53
N ALA A 165 6.80 8.37 15.03
CA ALA A 165 6.46 9.74 14.62
C ALA A 165 6.48 9.92 13.08
N ALA A 166 7.55 9.52 12.39
CA ALA A 166 7.64 9.61 10.94
C ALA A 166 6.65 8.69 10.22
N TYR A 167 6.50 7.46 10.72
CA TYR A 167 5.58 6.47 10.15
C TYR A 167 4.13 6.92 10.31
N ALA A 168 3.72 7.28 11.53
CA ALA A 168 2.36 7.75 11.81
C ALA A 168 2.02 9.02 11.01
N ALA A 169 2.95 9.99 10.93
CA ALA A 169 2.78 11.18 10.11
C ALA A 169 2.59 10.83 8.62
N SER A 170 3.42 9.94 8.07
CA SER A 170 3.31 9.52 6.66
C SER A 170 1.98 8.81 6.37
N LYS A 171 1.55 7.89 7.26
CA LYS A 171 0.30 7.14 7.09
C LYS A 171 -0.94 7.97 7.41
N GLY A 172 -0.83 8.94 8.33
CA GLY A 172 -1.85 9.97 8.55
C GLY A 172 -2.06 10.86 7.32
N ALA A 173 -0.96 11.23 6.64
CA ALA A 173 -1.03 11.98 5.40
C ALA A 173 -1.66 11.17 4.25
N VAL A 174 -1.35 9.88 4.09
CA VAL A 174 -2.02 8.99 3.11
C VAL A 174 -3.52 8.89 3.40
N LYS A 175 -3.91 8.77 4.68
CA LYS A 175 -5.32 8.82 5.10
C LYS A 175 -5.97 10.14 4.69
N ALA A 176 -5.34 11.28 5.01
CA ALA A 176 -5.86 12.62 4.70
C ALA A 176 -5.94 12.90 3.19
N LEU A 177 -5.01 12.36 2.39
CA LEU A 177 -4.99 12.48 0.92
C LEU A 177 -6.17 11.80 0.26
N THR A 178 -6.77 10.77 0.86
CA THR A 178 -7.75 9.89 0.21
C THR A 178 -8.99 10.64 -0.27
N LEU A 179 -9.62 11.44 0.59
CA LEU A 179 -10.85 12.15 0.23
C LEU A 179 -10.63 13.27 -0.80
N PRO A 180 -9.62 14.15 -0.67
CA PRO A 180 -9.30 15.12 -1.72
C PRO A 180 -9.02 14.48 -3.08
N ALA A 181 -8.20 13.43 -3.12
CA ALA A 181 -7.90 12.73 -4.35
C ALA A 181 -9.15 12.09 -4.99
N ALA A 182 -10.03 11.49 -4.18
CA ALA A 182 -11.29 10.93 -4.67
C ALA A 182 -12.18 12.01 -5.28
N ARG A 183 -12.23 13.21 -4.70
CA ARG A 183 -13.01 14.36 -5.21
C ARG A 183 -12.41 14.91 -6.50
N ASP A 184 -11.10 15.11 -6.54
CA ASP A 184 -10.42 15.61 -7.74
C ASP A 184 -10.59 14.66 -8.93
N LEU A 185 -10.55 13.35 -8.67
CA LEU A 185 -10.60 12.32 -9.71
C LEU A 185 -12.02 11.87 -10.08
N SER A 186 -13.05 12.30 -9.35
CA SER A 186 -14.43 11.92 -9.60
C SER A 186 -14.91 12.32 -11.00
N GLN A 187 -14.49 13.48 -11.51
CA GLN A 187 -14.81 13.93 -12.87
C GLN A 187 -14.28 12.99 -13.95
N TYR A 188 -13.28 12.16 -13.64
CA TYR A 188 -12.70 11.16 -14.53
C TYR A 188 -13.22 9.75 -14.28
N GLY A 189 -14.18 9.56 -13.37
CA GLY A 189 -14.69 8.23 -13.02
C GLY A 189 -13.64 7.33 -12.32
N ILE A 190 -12.71 7.93 -11.57
CA ILE A 190 -11.66 7.21 -10.84
C ILE A 190 -11.94 7.33 -9.34
N ARG A 191 -12.02 6.18 -8.66
CA ARG A 191 -12.23 6.11 -7.21
C ARG A 191 -10.89 6.01 -6.48
N VAL A 192 -10.84 6.56 -5.27
CA VAL A 192 -9.68 6.45 -4.37
C VAL A 192 -10.15 6.00 -2.99
N VAL A 193 -9.56 4.93 -2.48
CA VAL A 193 -9.88 4.37 -1.16
C VAL A 193 -8.58 4.07 -0.43
N ALA A 194 -8.54 4.22 0.88
CA ALA A 194 -7.40 3.77 1.69
C ALA A 194 -7.82 2.66 2.66
N ILE A 195 -6.94 1.67 2.82
CA ILE A 195 -7.05 0.66 3.88
C ILE A 195 -6.08 1.04 4.98
N LEU A 196 -6.53 0.93 6.24
CA LEU A 196 -5.71 1.08 7.44
C LEU A 196 -5.52 -0.31 8.07
N PRO A 197 -4.50 -1.07 7.64
CA PRO A 197 -4.24 -2.37 8.25
C PRO A 197 -3.81 -2.23 9.70
N GLY A 198 -4.25 -3.16 10.54
CA GLY A 198 -3.68 -3.42 11.86
C GLY A 198 -2.35 -4.17 11.75
N ILE A 199 -2.17 -5.15 12.62
CA ILE A 199 -0.93 -5.95 12.64
C ILE A 199 -1.14 -7.20 11.76
N PHE A 200 -0.44 -7.26 10.64
CA PHE A 200 -0.50 -8.36 9.67
C PHE A 200 0.80 -9.17 9.65
N HIS A 201 0.68 -10.48 9.49
CA HIS A 201 1.82 -11.36 9.29
C HIS A 201 2.44 -11.12 7.91
N THR A 202 3.55 -10.41 7.88
CA THR A 202 4.31 -10.08 6.66
C THR A 202 5.79 -10.41 6.90
N PRO A 203 6.62 -10.52 5.86
CA PRO A 203 8.06 -10.75 6.03
C PRO A 203 8.77 -9.74 6.94
N MET A 204 8.22 -8.55 7.10
CA MET A 204 8.70 -7.55 8.05
C MET A 204 8.65 -8.07 9.51
N PHE A 205 7.71 -8.99 9.82
CA PHE A 205 7.56 -9.60 11.14
C PHE A 205 8.36 -10.89 11.32
N ASP A 206 8.95 -11.46 10.27
CA ASP A 206 9.72 -12.71 10.38
C ASP A 206 11.02 -12.52 11.18
N SER A 207 11.56 -11.30 11.21
CA SER A 207 12.73 -10.95 12.02
C SER A 207 12.43 -10.70 13.50
N ILE A 208 11.14 -10.68 13.89
CA ILE A 208 10.68 -10.41 15.25
C ILE A 208 10.62 -11.73 16.04
N ALA A 209 11.12 -11.70 17.29
CA ALA A 209 11.08 -12.87 18.18
C ALA A 209 9.64 -13.40 18.36
N GLU A 210 9.51 -14.72 18.40
CA GLU A 210 8.20 -15.40 18.44
C GLU A 210 7.32 -14.95 19.61
N ASP A 211 7.90 -14.77 20.81
CA ASP A 211 7.17 -14.33 21.99
C ASP A 211 6.62 -12.92 21.83
N PHE A 212 7.35 -12.04 21.15
CA PHE A 212 6.86 -10.70 20.86
C PHE A 212 5.72 -10.73 19.81
N ARG A 213 5.82 -11.62 18.81
CA ARG A 213 4.71 -11.85 17.85
C ARG A 213 3.45 -12.36 18.55
N LYS A 214 3.59 -13.29 19.52
CA LYS A 214 2.47 -13.75 20.35
C LYS A 214 1.83 -12.63 21.15
N THR A 215 2.65 -11.76 21.75
CA THR A 215 2.16 -10.58 22.49
C THR A 215 1.37 -9.64 21.58
N LEU A 216 1.87 -9.36 20.37
CA LEU A 216 1.16 -8.53 19.40
C LEU A 216 -0.16 -9.18 18.95
N ALA A 217 -0.17 -10.49 18.72
CA ALA A 217 -1.37 -11.23 18.35
C ALA A 217 -2.42 -11.20 19.47
N ALA A 218 -1.99 -11.32 20.73
CA ALA A 218 -2.86 -11.26 21.90
C ALA A 218 -3.49 -9.88 22.13
N ALA A 219 -2.89 -8.80 21.58
CA ALA A 219 -3.45 -7.46 21.65
C ALA A 219 -4.62 -7.23 20.68
N VAL A 220 -4.84 -8.12 19.70
CA VAL A 220 -5.97 -8.04 18.78
C VAL A 220 -7.22 -8.59 19.46
N PRO A 221 -8.29 -7.80 19.63
CA PRO A 221 -9.50 -8.26 20.33
C PRO A 221 -10.15 -9.47 19.68
N PHE A 222 -10.44 -9.42 18.37
CA PHE A 222 -11.01 -10.56 17.63
C PHE A 222 -10.85 -10.40 16.11
N PRO A 223 -10.43 -11.44 15.41
CA PRO A 223 -9.87 -12.70 15.92
C PRO A 223 -8.50 -12.46 16.59
N GLN A 224 -8.22 -13.16 17.70
CA GLN A 224 -7.01 -12.93 18.51
C GLN A 224 -5.77 -13.53 17.82
N ARG A 225 -5.36 -12.93 16.74
CA ARG A 225 -4.20 -13.29 15.91
C ARG A 225 -3.77 -12.12 15.04
N LEU A 226 -2.62 -12.23 14.43
CA LEU A 226 -2.23 -11.33 13.34
C LEU A 226 -3.14 -11.51 12.13
N GLY A 227 -3.41 -10.42 11.41
CA GLY A 227 -4.08 -10.45 10.12
C GLY A 227 -3.25 -11.24 9.10
N ARG A 228 -3.91 -11.95 8.21
CA ARG A 228 -3.26 -12.64 7.09
C ARG A 228 -3.25 -11.73 5.86
N PRO A 229 -2.16 -11.66 5.09
CA PRO A 229 -2.09 -10.85 3.89
C PRO A 229 -3.25 -11.08 2.91
N ASP A 230 -3.78 -12.30 2.85
CA ASP A 230 -4.93 -12.65 2.03
C ASP A 230 -6.22 -11.91 2.45
N GLU A 231 -6.39 -11.60 3.74
CA GLU A 231 -7.55 -10.83 4.22
C GLU A 231 -7.48 -9.36 3.75
N TYR A 232 -6.28 -8.80 3.64
CA TYR A 232 -6.07 -7.50 3.01
C TYR A 232 -6.39 -7.55 1.50
N ALA A 233 -5.87 -8.55 0.81
CA ALA A 233 -6.11 -8.76 -0.62
C ALA A 233 -7.60 -8.94 -0.94
N HIS A 234 -8.35 -9.62 -0.05
CA HIS A 234 -9.80 -9.78 -0.17
C HIS A 234 -10.54 -8.44 -0.06
N LEU A 235 -10.10 -7.57 0.85
CA LEU A 235 -10.69 -6.23 0.95
C LEU A 235 -10.37 -5.38 -0.30
N VAL A 236 -9.15 -5.48 -0.86
CA VAL A 236 -8.82 -4.82 -2.14
C VAL A 236 -9.74 -5.30 -3.25
N GLU A 237 -9.95 -6.62 -3.39
CA GLU A 237 -10.90 -7.17 -4.35
C GLU A 237 -12.30 -6.61 -4.16
N PHE A 238 -12.80 -6.58 -2.91
CA PHE A 238 -14.12 -6.03 -2.61
C PHE A 238 -14.22 -4.55 -3.00
N ILE A 239 -13.20 -3.74 -2.70
CA ILE A 239 -13.14 -2.33 -3.11
C ILE A 239 -13.19 -2.17 -4.64
N CYS A 240 -12.48 -3.03 -5.38
CA CYS A 240 -12.51 -3.01 -6.84
C CYS A 240 -13.92 -3.28 -7.38
N ARG A 241 -14.65 -4.24 -6.80
CA ARG A 241 -15.98 -4.66 -7.23
C ARG A 241 -17.09 -3.70 -6.79
N ASN A 242 -16.94 -3.02 -5.66
CA ASN A 242 -17.98 -2.15 -5.09
C ASN A 242 -17.79 -0.70 -5.55
N GLY A 243 -18.58 -0.29 -6.55
CA GLY A 243 -18.52 1.06 -7.14
C GLY A 243 -18.86 2.20 -6.18
N MET A 244 -19.62 1.94 -5.10
CA MET A 244 -20.03 2.99 -4.16
C MET A 244 -18.94 3.35 -3.14
N LEU A 245 -17.89 2.53 -2.99
CA LEU A 245 -16.77 2.84 -2.13
C LEU A 245 -15.83 3.85 -2.82
N ASN A 246 -15.84 5.10 -2.35
CA ASN A 246 -14.99 6.17 -2.84
C ASN A 246 -14.72 7.20 -1.73
N GLY A 247 -13.49 7.66 -1.62
CA GLY A 247 -13.07 8.68 -0.64
C GLY A 247 -13.01 8.18 0.81
N GLU A 248 -13.16 6.87 1.05
CA GLU A 248 -13.24 6.29 2.39
C GLU A 248 -11.91 5.70 2.86
N THR A 249 -11.75 5.64 4.18
CA THR A 249 -10.61 5.01 4.84
C THR A 249 -11.11 3.88 5.73
N ILE A 250 -10.73 2.64 5.41
CA ILE A 250 -11.28 1.43 6.03
C ILE A 250 -10.24 0.80 6.97
N ARG A 251 -10.53 0.75 8.27
CA ARG A 251 -9.71 -0.01 9.22
C ARG A 251 -9.95 -1.51 9.02
N LEU A 252 -8.84 -2.26 8.91
CA LEU A 252 -8.84 -3.73 8.81
C LEU A 252 -7.88 -4.25 9.88
N ASP A 253 -8.36 -4.43 11.13
CA ASP A 253 -7.48 -4.50 12.29
C ASP A 253 -7.95 -5.39 13.44
N GLY A 254 -9.06 -6.12 13.30
CA GLY A 254 -9.61 -6.95 14.38
C GLY A 254 -10.01 -6.15 15.63
N ALA A 255 -10.37 -4.87 15.44
CA ALA A 255 -10.74 -3.91 16.49
C ALA A 255 -9.58 -3.50 17.42
N ILE A 256 -8.32 -3.70 17.02
CA ILE A 256 -7.18 -3.25 17.82
C ILE A 256 -7.15 -1.72 17.93
N ARG A 257 -6.77 -1.24 19.11
CA ARG A 257 -6.27 0.12 19.33
C ARG A 257 -4.88 -0.02 19.93
N MET A 258 -3.88 0.49 19.22
CA MET A 258 -2.49 0.29 19.61
C MET A 258 -2.20 0.96 20.94
N ALA A 259 -1.65 0.19 21.89
CA ALA A 259 -1.16 0.77 23.15
C ALA A 259 0.01 1.74 22.84
N PRO A 260 0.26 2.76 23.69
CA PRO A 260 1.34 3.72 23.46
C PRO A 260 2.74 3.08 23.37
N ARG A 261 2.91 1.88 23.93
CA ARG A 261 4.16 1.08 23.95
C ARG A 261 3.86 -0.40 23.80
#